data_818964079f43da11ad07d968f316ee90
#
_entry.id   818964079f43da11ad07d968f316ee90
#
_cell.length_a   1.000
_cell.length_b   1.000
_cell.length_c   1.000
_cell.angle_alpha   90.00
_cell.angle_beta   90.00
_cell.angle_gamma   90.00
#
_symmetry.space_group_name_H-M   'P 1'
#
loop_
_entity.id
_entity.type
_entity.pdbx_description
1 polymer ?
#
loop_
_entity_poly.entity_id
_entity_poly.type
_entity_poly.pdbx_seq_one_letter_code
_entity_poly.pdbx_strand_id
1 'polypeptide(L)'
;MDQVNSFQGRRIVLGVCGGIAAYKAIELCRQLVDAGAFVSVVMTESSKEFVGEATFSALSSEAVWSSLFAEQDPIPHTRLGQAADLIVVAPATARLISAYATGYSHDLLTNVLLATRAPVVICPAMHTEMWEHPAVQDNLKILSQRGVHVVDPEEGRLAGGDIGSGRLAGTDRVLEALRGVLSSSTPSGEVRGDEILAPSASGLHG
;
A
#
# COMPACT_ATOMS: atom_id res chain seq x y z
N MET A 1 11.90 -6.98 -27.25
CA MET A 1 10.93 -7.80 -26.48
C MET A 1 10.25 -6.83 -25.54
N ASP A 2 9.03 -6.45 -25.92
CA ASP A 2 8.21 -5.51 -25.14
C ASP A 2 7.94 -6.11 -23.76
N GLN A 3 8.54 -5.50 -22.73
CA GLN A 3 8.07 -5.76 -21.37
C GLN A 3 6.64 -5.22 -21.33
N VAL A 4 5.66 -6.13 -21.45
CA VAL A 4 4.26 -5.79 -21.19
C VAL A 4 4.25 -5.01 -19.88
N ASN A 5 3.79 -3.76 -19.93
CA ASN A 5 3.77 -2.88 -18.77
C ASN A 5 2.80 -3.47 -17.74
N SER A 6 3.35 -4.26 -16.81
CA SER A 6 2.58 -5.06 -15.84
C SER A 6 1.71 -4.20 -14.89
N PHE A 7 1.92 -2.88 -14.89
CA PHE A 7 1.14 -1.94 -14.08
C PHE A 7 -0.02 -1.29 -14.84
N GLN A 8 -0.03 -1.38 -16.19
CA GLN A 8 -1.04 -0.73 -17.01
C GLN A 8 -2.47 -1.16 -16.62
N GLY A 9 -3.29 -0.19 -16.22
CA GLY A 9 -4.67 -0.41 -15.82
C GLY A 9 -4.87 -1.08 -14.46
N ARG A 10 -3.79 -1.40 -13.73
CA ARG A 10 -3.87 -2.00 -12.39
C ARG A 10 -4.25 -0.98 -11.33
N ARG A 11 -5.14 -1.38 -10.42
CA ARG A 11 -5.50 -0.59 -9.23
C ARG A 11 -4.57 -0.94 -8.09
N ILE A 12 -3.73 0.02 -7.72
CA ILE A 12 -2.71 -0.16 -6.68
C ILE A 12 -3.04 0.75 -5.50
N VAL A 13 -3.08 0.18 -4.30
CA VAL A 13 -3.12 0.97 -3.07
C VAL A 13 -1.70 1.12 -2.55
N LEU A 14 -1.24 2.37 -2.45
CA LEU A 14 0.04 2.73 -1.84
C LEU A 14 -0.19 3.19 -0.39
N GLY A 15 0.15 2.34 0.57
CA GLY A 15 0.17 2.67 1.98
C GLY A 15 1.46 3.41 2.37
N VAL A 16 1.32 4.54 3.07
CA VAL A 16 2.47 5.35 3.51
C VAL A 16 2.44 5.49 5.02
N CYS A 17 3.44 4.92 5.71
CA CYS A 17 3.59 5.04 7.15
C CYS A 17 4.53 6.19 7.54
N GLY A 18 4.37 6.68 8.79
CA GLY A 18 5.17 7.76 9.34
C GLY A 18 6.59 7.32 9.66
N GLY A 19 7.53 7.89 8.94
CA GLY A 19 8.97 7.73 9.12
C GLY A 19 9.72 8.56 8.10
N ILE A 20 11.00 8.84 8.36
CA ILE A 20 11.79 9.72 7.48
C ILE A 20 11.81 9.21 6.03
N ALA A 21 11.72 7.90 5.80
CA ALA A 21 11.70 7.32 4.46
C ALA A 21 10.39 7.59 3.68
N ALA A 22 9.37 8.20 4.29
CA ALA A 22 8.09 8.50 3.62
C ALA A 22 8.25 9.38 2.36
N TYR A 23 9.27 10.24 2.30
CA TYR A 23 9.55 11.04 1.10
C TYR A 23 9.83 10.18 -0.15
N LYS A 24 10.36 8.96 0.03
CA LYS A 24 10.63 8.05 -1.10
C LYS A 24 9.35 7.47 -1.70
N ALA A 25 8.25 7.41 -0.94
CA ALA A 25 6.96 6.98 -1.44
C ALA A 25 6.42 7.91 -2.53
N ILE A 26 6.85 9.17 -2.54
CA ILE A 26 6.47 10.16 -3.57
C ILE A 26 6.98 9.70 -4.94
N GLU A 27 8.24 9.29 -5.01
CA GLU A 27 8.84 8.80 -6.26
C GLU A 27 8.23 7.46 -6.69
N LEU A 28 7.96 6.55 -5.76
CA LEU A 28 7.28 5.30 -6.04
C LEU A 28 5.87 5.56 -6.61
N CYS A 29 5.10 6.47 -6.00
CA CYS A 29 3.78 6.87 -6.48
C CYS A 29 3.86 7.36 -7.94
N ARG A 30 4.77 8.30 -8.21
CA ARG A 30 4.96 8.88 -9.54
C ARG A 30 5.30 7.80 -10.58
N GLN A 31 6.25 6.92 -10.28
CA GLN A 31 6.66 5.87 -11.23
C GLN A 31 5.55 4.84 -11.49
N LEU A 32 4.72 4.53 -10.50
CA LEU A 32 3.55 3.66 -10.70
C LEU A 32 2.50 4.31 -11.61
N VAL A 33 2.23 5.60 -11.42
CA VAL A 33 1.30 6.37 -12.27
C VAL A 33 1.86 6.50 -13.69
N ASP A 34 3.14 6.85 -13.85
CA ASP A 34 3.82 6.93 -15.16
C ASP A 34 3.80 5.59 -15.90
N ALA A 35 3.79 4.48 -15.14
CA ALA A 35 3.65 3.13 -15.68
C ALA A 35 2.18 2.72 -15.97
N GLY A 36 1.22 3.64 -15.84
CA GLY A 36 -0.18 3.46 -16.20
C GLY A 36 -1.05 2.80 -15.13
N ALA A 37 -0.60 2.72 -13.88
CA ALA A 37 -1.43 2.25 -12.77
C ALA A 37 -2.42 3.32 -12.30
N PHE A 38 -3.57 2.85 -11.79
CA PHE A 38 -4.46 3.68 -10.96
C PHE A 38 -4.00 3.57 -9.50
N VAL A 39 -3.43 4.65 -8.97
CA VAL A 39 -2.81 4.66 -7.63
C VAL A 39 -3.66 5.45 -6.65
N SER A 40 -4.25 4.75 -5.67
CA SER A 40 -4.86 5.34 -4.47
C SER A 40 -3.83 5.36 -3.35
N VAL A 41 -3.65 6.50 -2.70
CA VAL A 41 -2.69 6.62 -1.58
C VAL A 41 -3.43 6.59 -0.26
N VAL A 42 -2.97 5.74 0.68
CA VAL A 42 -3.49 5.67 2.05
C VAL A 42 -2.38 6.07 3.02
N MET A 43 -2.56 7.22 3.65
CA MET A 43 -1.60 7.80 4.58
C MET A 43 -2.01 7.50 6.03
N THR A 44 -1.05 7.02 6.83
CA THR A 44 -1.26 7.00 8.30
C THR A 44 -1.18 8.42 8.86
N GLU A 45 -1.82 8.69 10.00
CA GLU A 45 -1.77 10.02 10.61
C GLU A 45 -0.31 10.47 10.84
N SER A 46 0.53 9.59 11.32
CA SER A 46 1.96 9.89 11.54
C SER A 46 2.75 10.17 10.26
N SER A 47 2.29 9.74 9.09
CA SER A 47 3.00 10.03 7.84
C SER A 47 2.87 11.50 7.40
N LYS A 48 1.83 12.18 7.85
CA LYS A 48 1.59 13.60 7.55
C LYS A 48 2.64 14.53 8.16
N GLU A 49 3.32 14.06 9.22
CA GLU A 49 4.44 14.79 9.82
C GLU A 49 5.70 14.79 8.93
N PHE A 50 5.77 13.89 7.95
CA PHE A 50 6.93 13.73 7.06
C PHE A 50 6.66 14.16 5.63
N VAL A 51 5.42 13.98 5.15
CA VAL A 51 5.01 14.27 3.77
C VAL A 51 3.57 14.79 3.75
N GLY A 52 3.32 15.83 2.95
CA GLY A 52 1.99 16.43 2.84
C GLY A 52 1.04 15.63 1.95
N GLU A 53 -0.24 15.56 2.33
CA GLU A 53 -1.31 15.01 1.48
C GLU A 53 -1.38 15.70 0.12
N ALA A 54 -1.13 17.02 0.08
CA ALA A 54 -1.12 17.81 -1.15
C ALA A 54 -0.12 17.29 -2.18
N THR A 55 1.05 16.79 -1.73
CA THR A 55 2.06 16.22 -2.64
C THR A 55 1.53 14.97 -3.32
N PHE A 56 0.93 14.06 -2.55
CA PHE A 56 0.35 12.84 -3.13
C PHE A 56 -0.89 13.13 -3.98
N SER A 57 -1.75 14.08 -3.57
CA SER A 57 -2.92 14.49 -4.36
C SER A 57 -2.55 15.06 -5.74
N ALA A 58 -1.38 15.68 -5.85
CA ALA A 58 -0.89 16.19 -7.12
C ALA A 58 -0.26 15.12 -8.03
N LEU A 59 0.14 13.98 -7.48
CA LEU A 59 0.92 12.95 -8.19
C LEU A 59 0.17 11.63 -8.38
N SER A 60 -0.76 11.30 -7.49
CA SER A 60 -1.57 10.09 -7.61
C SER A 60 -2.64 10.27 -8.69
N SER A 61 -3.04 9.16 -9.33
CA SER A 61 -4.13 9.16 -10.30
C SER A 61 -5.52 9.00 -9.66
N GLU A 62 -5.57 8.67 -8.39
CA GLU A 62 -6.78 8.45 -7.59
C GLU A 62 -6.68 9.25 -6.28
N ALA A 63 -7.74 9.21 -5.48
CA ALA A 63 -7.81 9.97 -4.21
C ALA A 63 -6.74 9.56 -3.18
N VAL A 64 -6.35 10.52 -2.36
CA VAL A 64 -5.53 10.32 -1.16
C VAL A 64 -6.46 10.18 0.05
N TRP A 65 -6.19 9.19 0.88
CA TRP A 65 -7.01 8.82 2.02
C TRP A 65 -6.19 8.80 3.31
N SER A 66 -6.75 9.32 4.38
CA SER A 66 -6.06 9.33 5.69
C SER A 66 -6.98 9.03 6.87
N SER A 67 -8.31 8.95 6.64
CA SER A 67 -9.31 8.73 7.68
C SER A 67 -10.24 7.59 7.33
N LEU A 68 -10.69 6.85 8.36
CA LEU A 68 -11.78 5.86 8.26
C LEU A 68 -13.15 6.52 8.02
N PHE A 69 -13.27 7.78 8.38
CA PHE A 69 -14.51 8.56 8.34
C PHE A 69 -14.37 9.67 7.30
N ALA A 70 -14.49 9.33 6.04
CA ALA A 70 -14.52 10.30 4.95
C ALA A 70 -15.98 10.62 4.62
N GLU A 71 -16.32 11.92 4.48
CA GLU A 71 -17.69 12.36 4.14
C GLU A 71 -18.19 11.77 2.81
N GLN A 72 -17.28 11.45 1.90
CA GLN A 72 -17.59 10.98 0.55
C GLN A 72 -17.75 9.45 0.44
N ASP A 73 -17.31 8.69 1.46
CA ASP A 73 -17.38 7.23 1.45
C ASP A 73 -17.49 6.69 2.88
N PRO A 74 -18.62 6.07 3.25
CA PRO A 74 -18.84 5.57 4.61
C PRO A 74 -17.99 4.34 4.97
N ILE A 75 -17.46 3.61 3.98
CA ILE A 75 -16.66 2.39 4.20
C ILE A 75 -15.42 2.32 3.27
N PRO A 76 -14.53 3.33 3.31
CA PRO A 76 -13.42 3.45 2.35
C PRO A 76 -12.47 2.25 2.38
N HIS A 77 -12.25 1.65 3.56
CA HIS A 77 -11.36 0.48 3.71
C HIS A 77 -11.83 -0.74 2.91
N THR A 78 -13.14 -1.00 2.92
CA THR A 78 -13.72 -2.13 2.19
C THR A 78 -13.58 -1.91 0.67
N ARG A 79 -13.95 -0.71 0.19
CA ARG A 79 -13.84 -0.36 -1.22
C ARG A 79 -12.40 -0.42 -1.72
N LEU A 80 -11.47 0.21 -1.01
CA LEU A 80 -10.06 0.21 -1.36
C LEU A 80 -9.46 -1.21 -1.34
N GLY A 81 -9.74 -1.98 -0.28
CA GLY A 81 -9.21 -3.33 -0.14
C GLY A 81 -9.75 -4.32 -1.18
N GLN A 82 -11.03 -4.22 -1.53
CA GLN A 82 -11.67 -5.12 -2.50
C GLN A 82 -11.38 -4.74 -3.96
N ALA A 83 -11.21 -3.44 -4.25
CA ALA A 83 -10.93 -2.97 -5.61
C ALA A 83 -9.45 -3.09 -6.01
N ALA A 84 -8.54 -3.28 -5.04
CA ALA A 84 -7.12 -3.36 -5.31
C ALA A 84 -6.74 -4.64 -6.08
N ASP A 85 -5.86 -4.49 -7.07
CA ASP A 85 -5.13 -5.61 -7.70
C ASP A 85 -3.85 -5.92 -6.94
N LEU A 86 -3.32 -4.93 -6.21
CA LEU A 86 -2.10 -5.02 -5.41
C LEU A 86 -2.12 -3.95 -4.32
N ILE A 87 -1.62 -4.29 -3.14
CA ILE A 87 -1.33 -3.30 -2.11
C ILE A 87 0.17 -3.28 -1.83
N VAL A 88 0.77 -2.10 -1.84
CA VAL A 88 2.15 -1.89 -1.43
C VAL A 88 2.21 -0.92 -0.27
N VAL A 89 2.94 -1.26 0.79
CA VAL A 89 3.19 -0.35 1.91
C VAL A 89 4.66 0.05 1.93
N ALA A 90 4.93 1.29 1.61
CA ALA A 90 6.28 1.85 1.54
C ALA A 90 6.30 3.31 2.02
N PRO A 91 6.98 3.61 3.14
CA PRO A 91 7.61 2.65 4.05
C PRO A 91 6.61 1.92 4.95
N ALA A 92 6.95 0.70 5.38
CA ALA A 92 6.25 -0.03 6.43
C ALA A 92 7.03 0.09 7.75
N THR A 93 6.41 0.69 8.77
CA THR A 93 7.03 0.81 10.11
C THR A 93 6.81 -0.43 10.96
N ALA A 94 7.60 -0.61 12.02
CA ALA A 94 7.42 -1.68 13.00
C ALA A 94 6.01 -1.68 13.60
N ARG A 95 5.42 -0.50 13.82
CA ARG A 95 4.04 -0.34 14.30
C ARG A 95 3.04 -0.99 13.35
N LEU A 96 3.14 -0.69 12.03
CA LEU A 96 2.25 -1.28 11.03
C LEU A 96 2.44 -2.79 10.94
N ILE A 97 3.70 -3.25 10.88
CA ILE A 97 4.05 -4.69 10.80
C ILE A 97 3.43 -5.44 11.98
N SER A 98 3.57 -4.91 13.20
CA SER A 98 2.98 -5.50 14.41
C SER A 98 1.45 -5.51 14.34
N ALA A 99 0.82 -4.39 13.99
CA ALA A 99 -0.63 -4.28 13.90
C ALA A 99 -1.21 -5.27 12.87
N TYR A 100 -0.60 -5.35 11.71
CA TYR A 100 -1.05 -6.26 10.64
C TYR A 100 -0.84 -7.73 11.02
N ALA A 101 0.30 -8.08 11.64
CA ALA A 101 0.58 -9.46 12.11
C ALA A 101 -0.42 -9.92 13.18
N THR A 102 -0.88 -9.02 14.04
CA THR A 102 -1.85 -9.31 15.10
C THR A 102 -3.31 -9.09 14.73
N GLY A 103 -3.58 -8.52 13.55
CA GLY A 103 -4.95 -8.18 13.11
C GLY A 103 -5.52 -6.94 13.81
N TYR A 104 -4.68 -6.06 14.34
CA TYR A 104 -5.11 -4.84 15.01
C TYR A 104 -5.43 -3.73 14.02
N SER A 105 -6.73 -3.50 13.80
CA SER A 105 -7.27 -2.53 12.83
C SER A 105 -7.54 -1.17 13.46
N HIS A 106 -6.50 -0.39 13.72
CA HIS A 106 -6.59 0.88 14.44
C HIS A 106 -6.69 2.13 13.54
N ASP A 107 -6.36 2.00 12.26
CA ASP A 107 -6.41 3.09 11.28
C ASP A 107 -6.92 2.61 9.91
N LEU A 108 -7.09 3.53 8.97
CA LEU A 108 -7.58 3.20 7.64
C LEU A 108 -6.68 2.17 6.94
N LEU A 109 -5.35 2.32 7.01
CA LEU A 109 -4.42 1.44 6.30
C LEU A 109 -4.51 0.00 6.81
N THR A 110 -4.52 -0.21 8.12
CA THR A 110 -4.67 -1.55 8.72
C THR A 110 -6.02 -2.18 8.41
N ASN A 111 -7.10 -1.39 8.35
CA ASN A 111 -8.41 -1.88 7.90
C ASN A 111 -8.42 -2.28 6.43
N VAL A 112 -7.77 -1.51 5.53
CA VAL A 112 -7.60 -1.86 4.11
C VAL A 112 -6.85 -3.19 3.97
N LEU A 113 -5.74 -3.36 4.72
CA LEU A 113 -4.93 -4.57 4.70
C LEU A 113 -5.72 -5.82 5.16
N LEU A 114 -6.64 -5.66 6.10
CA LEU A 114 -7.49 -6.77 6.58
C LEU A 114 -8.69 -7.03 5.66
N ALA A 115 -9.12 -6.04 4.88
CA ALA A 115 -10.27 -6.15 3.98
C ALA A 115 -9.90 -6.65 2.57
N THR A 116 -8.61 -6.77 2.24
CA THR A 116 -8.17 -7.15 0.90
C THR A 116 -8.00 -8.65 0.70
N ARG A 117 -8.19 -9.08 -0.55
CA ARG A 117 -7.74 -10.38 -1.06
C ARG A 117 -6.63 -10.24 -2.11
N ALA A 118 -6.28 -9.00 -2.45
CA ALA A 118 -5.16 -8.73 -3.33
C ALA A 118 -3.83 -9.10 -2.66
N PRO A 119 -2.79 -9.43 -3.41
CA PRO A 119 -1.46 -9.61 -2.86
C PRO A 119 -1.00 -8.33 -2.16
N VAL A 120 -0.28 -8.51 -1.06
CA VAL A 120 0.26 -7.41 -0.26
C VAL A 120 1.78 -7.48 -0.27
N VAL A 121 2.41 -6.36 -0.57
CA VAL A 121 3.87 -6.16 -0.49
C VAL A 121 4.16 -5.13 0.59
N ILE A 122 5.05 -5.44 1.52
CA ILE A 122 5.52 -4.49 2.52
C ILE A 122 7.02 -4.21 2.36
N CYS A 123 7.39 -2.94 2.46
CA CYS A 123 8.76 -2.47 2.33
C CYS A 123 9.17 -1.84 3.68
N PRO A 124 9.76 -2.62 4.61
CA PRO A 124 10.14 -2.12 5.91
C PRO A 124 11.18 -0.99 5.85
N ALA A 125 11.04 -0.01 6.75
CA ALA A 125 12.05 1.01 6.98
C ALA A 125 12.02 1.44 8.45
N MET A 126 13.15 1.25 9.13
CA MET A 126 13.32 1.55 10.55
C MET A 126 14.81 1.56 10.92
N HIS A 127 15.12 1.94 12.13
CA HIS A 127 16.49 1.86 12.65
C HIS A 127 16.96 0.40 12.76
N THR A 128 18.26 0.14 12.69
CA THR A 128 18.83 -1.22 12.66
C THR A 128 18.42 -2.05 13.86
N GLU A 129 18.45 -1.48 15.06
CA GLU A 129 18.07 -2.19 16.28
C GLU A 129 16.59 -2.58 16.30
N MET A 130 15.73 -1.78 15.66
CA MET A 130 14.33 -2.13 15.48
C MET A 130 14.15 -3.23 14.45
N TRP A 131 14.90 -3.16 13.35
CA TRP A 131 14.86 -4.18 12.29
C TRP A 131 15.32 -5.54 12.82
N GLU A 132 16.41 -5.58 13.58
CA GLU A 132 16.98 -6.80 14.14
C GLU A 132 16.22 -7.32 15.36
N HIS A 133 15.29 -6.51 15.92
CA HIS A 133 14.57 -6.88 17.12
C HIS A 133 13.74 -8.15 16.91
N PRO A 134 13.85 -9.17 17.78
CA PRO A 134 13.15 -10.45 17.62
C PRO A 134 11.64 -10.30 17.37
N ALA A 135 10.97 -9.39 18.08
CA ALA A 135 9.54 -9.16 17.90
C ALA A 135 9.18 -8.65 16.51
N VAL A 136 10.04 -7.85 15.85
CA VAL A 136 9.83 -7.39 14.48
C VAL A 136 10.05 -8.55 13.50
N GLN A 137 11.12 -9.33 13.69
CA GLN A 137 11.43 -10.49 12.87
C GLN A 137 10.34 -11.57 12.97
N ASP A 138 9.81 -11.83 14.17
CA ASP A 138 8.71 -12.78 14.38
C ASP A 138 7.43 -12.30 13.67
N ASN A 139 7.08 -11.02 13.76
CA ASN A 139 5.94 -10.46 13.06
C ASN A 139 6.09 -10.57 11.53
N LEU A 140 7.27 -10.29 10.98
CA LEU A 140 7.56 -10.45 9.55
C LEU A 140 7.42 -11.91 9.12
N LYS A 141 7.89 -12.84 9.92
CA LYS A 141 7.74 -14.29 9.70
C LYS A 141 6.28 -14.71 9.64
N ILE A 142 5.47 -14.23 10.59
CA ILE A 142 4.02 -14.45 10.61
C ILE A 142 3.37 -13.93 9.34
N LEU A 143 3.69 -12.69 8.92
CA LEU A 143 3.14 -12.09 7.72
C LEU A 143 3.54 -12.85 6.45
N SER A 144 4.82 -13.25 6.33
CA SER A 144 5.31 -14.05 5.20
C SER A 144 4.62 -15.41 5.12
N GLN A 145 4.38 -16.09 6.25
CA GLN A 145 3.62 -17.34 6.30
C GLN A 145 2.15 -17.18 5.86
N ARG A 146 1.61 -15.96 5.97
CA ARG A 146 0.26 -15.61 5.49
C ARG A 146 0.24 -15.09 4.06
N GLY A 147 1.36 -15.17 3.33
CA GLY A 147 1.45 -14.78 1.93
C GLY A 147 1.75 -13.31 1.68
N VAL A 148 2.13 -12.54 2.71
CA VAL A 148 2.61 -11.18 2.52
C VAL A 148 4.04 -11.20 1.99
N HIS A 149 4.29 -10.46 0.91
CA HIS A 149 5.62 -10.33 0.33
C HIS A 149 6.41 -9.23 1.05
N VAL A 150 7.60 -9.54 1.50
CA VAL A 150 8.49 -8.59 2.16
C VAL A 150 9.62 -8.23 1.22
N VAL A 151 9.79 -6.93 0.96
CA VAL A 151 10.97 -6.39 0.29
C VAL A 151 11.92 -5.92 1.37
N ASP A 152 12.92 -6.73 1.68
CA ASP A 152 13.87 -6.45 2.76
C ASP A 152 14.52 -5.07 2.62
N PRO A 153 14.76 -4.37 3.73
CA PRO A 153 15.47 -3.11 3.71
C PRO A 153 16.92 -3.29 3.23
N GLU A 154 17.50 -2.20 2.79
CA GLU A 154 18.90 -2.14 2.36
C GLU A 154 19.80 -1.72 3.52
N GLU A 155 21.07 -2.10 3.41
CA GLU A 155 22.13 -1.51 4.22
C GLU A 155 22.49 -0.12 3.72
N GLY A 156 22.84 0.76 4.63
CA GLY A 156 23.29 2.10 4.30
C GLY A 156 23.19 3.06 5.48
N ARG A 157 23.46 4.34 5.17
CA ARG A 157 23.37 5.39 6.19
C ARG A 157 21.91 5.64 6.55
N LEU A 158 21.60 5.56 7.83
CA LEU A 158 20.31 5.83 8.44
C LEU A 158 20.20 7.30 8.86
N ALA A 159 18.97 7.73 9.21
CA ALA A 159 18.70 9.12 9.58
C ALA A 159 19.48 9.59 10.81
N GLY A 160 19.81 8.69 11.74
CA GLY A 160 20.66 8.96 12.90
C GLY A 160 22.15 9.14 12.59
N GLY A 161 22.57 8.84 11.37
CA GLY A 161 23.96 8.92 10.94
C GLY A 161 24.70 7.59 10.95
N ASP A 162 24.13 6.58 11.61
CA ASP A 162 24.67 5.22 11.68
C ASP A 162 24.56 4.51 10.33
N ILE A 163 25.40 3.48 10.14
CA ILE A 163 25.37 2.60 8.97
C ILE A 163 24.89 1.23 9.44
N GLY A 164 23.84 0.72 8.80
CA GLY A 164 23.27 -0.59 9.10
C GLY A 164 22.09 -0.95 8.23
N SER A 165 21.49 -2.10 8.50
CA SER A 165 20.27 -2.57 7.85
C SER A 165 19.05 -1.81 8.38
N GLY A 166 18.08 -1.49 7.52
CA GLY A 166 16.84 -0.82 7.93
C GLY A 166 16.41 0.33 7.01
N ARG A 167 17.25 0.67 6.02
CA ARG A 167 16.93 1.67 5.01
C ARG A 167 15.88 1.12 4.04
N LEU A 168 14.86 1.91 3.72
CA LEU A 168 13.87 1.54 2.69
C LEU A 168 14.58 1.14 1.39
N ALA A 169 14.19 0.00 0.84
CA ALA A 169 14.66 -0.49 -0.45
C ALA A 169 14.53 0.58 -1.55
N GLY A 170 15.45 0.57 -2.50
CA GLY A 170 15.40 1.46 -3.66
C GLY A 170 14.12 1.26 -4.46
N THR A 171 13.63 2.35 -5.09
CA THR A 171 12.36 2.34 -5.84
C THR A 171 12.35 1.28 -6.94
N ASP A 172 13.47 1.12 -7.66
CA ASP A 172 13.59 0.12 -8.73
C ASP A 172 13.41 -1.32 -8.20
N ARG A 173 14.03 -1.63 -7.05
CA ARG A 173 13.88 -2.94 -6.40
C ARG A 173 12.45 -3.18 -5.92
N VAL A 174 11.79 -2.15 -5.39
CA VAL A 174 10.38 -2.25 -5.03
C VAL A 174 9.53 -2.53 -6.27
N LEU A 175 9.69 -1.76 -7.35
CA LEU A 175 8.94 -1.95 -8.60
C LEU A 175 9.17 -3.33 -9.22
N GLU A 176 10.39 -3.85 -9.17
CA GLU A 176 10.71 -5.21 -9.62
C GLU A 176 9.95 -6.26 -8.81
N ALA A 177 9.93 -6.14 -7.48
CA ALA A 177 9.16 -7.03 -6.61
C ALA A 177 7.66 -6.97 -6.90
N LEU A 178 7.10 -5.76 -7.11
CA LEU A 178 5.68 -5.60 -7.47
C LEU A 178 5.35 -6.28 -8.80
N ARG A 179 6.23 -6.16 -9.83
CA ARG A 179 6.05 -6.85 -11.11
C ARG A 179 6.06 -8.37 -10.93
N GLY A 180 6.99 -8.88 -10.14
CA GLY A 180 7.07 -10.31 -9.83
C GLY A 180 5.79 -10.84 -9.19
N VAL A 181 5.25 -10.11 -8.22
CA VAL A 181 4.00 -10.46 -7.52
C VAL A 181 2.81 -10.44 -8.48
N LEU A 182 2.66 -9.39 -9.31
CA LEU A 182 1.58 -9.30 -10.29
C LEU A 182 1.65 -10.39 -11.36
N SER A 183 2.87 -10.81 -11.75
CA SER A 183 3.06 -11.86 -12.75
C SER A 183 2.73 -13.25 -12.21
N SER A 184 2.92 -13.49 -10.91
CA SER A 184 2.59 -14.76 -10.25
C SER A 184 1.11 -14.88 -9.88
N SER A 185 0.42 -13.74 -9.75
CA SER A 185 -1.02 -13.68 -9.50
C SER A 185 -1.74 -13.76 -10.85
N THR A 186 -2.02 -14.96 -11.36
CA THR A 186 -2.85 -15.14 -12.56
C THR A 186 -4.21 -14.48 -12.30
N PRO A 187 -4.75 -13.67 -13.25
CA PRO A 187 -6.10 -13.16 -13.08
C PRO A 187 -7.06 -14.35 -13.03
N SER A 188 -7.71 -14.55 -11.90
CA SER A 188 -8.92 -15.38 -11.87
C SER A 188 -9.90 -14.70 -12.82
N GLY A 189 -10.10 -15.30 -14.00
CA GLY A 189 -11.01 -14.80 -15.01
C GLY A 189 -12.45 -14.86 -14.49
N GLU A 190 -12.90 -13.82 -13.88
CA GLU A 190 -14.32 -13.51 -13.73
C GLU A 190 -14.53 -12.07 -14.21
N VAL A 191 -15.24 -12.00 -15.32
CA VAL A 191 -15.83 -10.78 -15.87
C VAL A 191 -16.64 -10.11 -14.75
N ARG A 192 -16.12 -9.03 -14.20
CA ARG A 192 -16.90 -8.17 -13.32
C ARG A 192 -17.88 -7.40 -14.21
N GLY A 193 -19.14 -7.90 -14.24
CA GLY A 193 -20.25 -7.20 -14.86
C GLY A 193 -20.46 -5.86 -14.16
N ASP A 194 -20.31 -4.78 -14.90
CA ASP A 194 -20.77 -3.45 -14.55
C ASP A 194 -22.31 -3.45 -14.58
N GLU A 195 -22.94 -3.90 -13.51
CA GLU A 195 -24.34 -3.59 -13.27
C GLU A 195 -24.44 -2.53 -12.17
N ILE A 196 -24.27 -1.29 -12.59
CA ILE A 196 -24.74 -0.14 -11.82
C ILE A 196 -26.27 -0.17 -11.93
N LEU A 197 -26.95 -0.65 -10.88
CA LEU A 197 -28.37 -0.48 -10.72
C LEU A 197 -28.70 1.02 -10.63
N ALA A 198 -29.18 1.56 -11.72
CA ALA A 198 -29.83 2.86 -11.73
C ALA A 198 -31.11 2.78 -10.83
N PRO A 199 -31.39 3.79 -10.01
CA PRO A 199 -32.62 3.81 -9.23
C PRO A 199 -33.82 3.93 -10.19
N SER A 200 -34.70 2.94 -10.17
CA SER A 200 -35.96 2.95 -10.88
C SER A 200 -36.87 4.04 -10.32
N ALA A 201 -37.07 5.08 -11.10
CA ALA A 201 -38.16 6.03 -10.90
C ALA A 201 -39.48 5.33 -11.31
N SER A 202 -40.27 4.98 -10.34
CA SER A 202 -41.69 4.67 -10.52
C SER A 202 -42.39 5.30 -9.32
N GLY A 203 -43.09 6.38 -9.48
CA GLY A 203 -44.35 6.49 -10.18
C GLY A 203 -45.38 6.79 -9.11
N LEU A 204 -45.56 8.10 -8.77
CA LEU A 204 -46.75 8.61 -8.07
C LEU A 204 -47.93 8.53 -9.03
N HIS A 205 -48.91 7.75 -8.70
CA HIS A 205 -50.33 8.01 -9.03
C HIS A 205 -51.22 7.15 -8.16
N GLY A 206 -52.17 7.81 -7.46
CA GLY A 206 -53.28 7.23 -6.72
C GLY A 206 -53.48 7.86 -5.37
#